data_6113d80a3a909ce7985491f76f127c6f
#
_entry.id   6113d80a3a909ce7985491f76f127c6f
#
_cell.length_a   1.000
_cell.length_b   1.000
_cell.length_c   1.000
_cell.angle_alpha   90.00
_cell.angle_beta   90.00
_cell.angle_gamma   90.00
#
_symmetry.space_group_name_H-M   'P 1'
#
loop_
_entity.id
_entity.type
_entity.pdbx_description
1 polymer ?
#
loop_
_entity_poly.entity_id
_entity_poly.type
_entity_poly.pdbx_seq_one_letter_code
_entity_poly.pdbx_strand_id
1 'polypeptide(L)'
;MYKRQGILDRTLAGLKSLLGIGEDYEVVLLQGGASLQFSMVPMNFLAGQSGAANYILTGTWGKGGLKEASRIGETHIAWDGSTNGYNCLPAVDEITLSESPAYVHVTSNETIQGVQWQQMPSFQTAPLICDSSSDFLSRPVDISQYGMIYACAQKNAGIAGVTVAIIRRDLLARSREDLPAMLDYRTFVEKGSRPNTPPVFAVYILGLVCEWLMNEVGGLNAILERNTAKATKVYGVIDSSSGFYKGHACPASRSLMNVTFRLPSEDLEATFVKNAASEGLTDLKGHRSVGGIRASIYNAMPEEGVEALCQFMNDFKSSHG
;
A
#
# COMPACT_ATOMS: atom_id res chain seq x y z
N MET A 1 23.56 20.16 -12.63
CA MET A 1 22.91 19.03 -13.33
C MET A 1 23.36 17.68 -12.77
N TYR A 2 24.67 17.37 -12.64
CA TYR A 2 25.20 16.11 -12.10
C TYR A 2 24.68 15.69 -10.71
N LYS A 3 24.50 16.64 -9.77
CA LYS A 3 24.02 16.32 -8.41
C LYS A 3 22.60 15.76 -8.38
N ARG A 4 21.69 16.24 -9.25
CA ARG A 4 20.30 15.74 -9.31
C ARG A 4 20.24 14.34 -9.92
N GLN A 5 21.02 14.10 -10.96
CA GLN A 5 21.16 12.76 -11.57
C GLN A 5 21.57 11.73 -10.52
N GLY A 6 22.65 12.00 -9.78
CA GLY A 6 23.15 11.08 -8.78
C GLY A 6 22.17 10.78 -7.63
N ILE A 7 21.21 11.69 -7.34
CA ILE A 7 20.12 11.40 -6.39
C ILE A 7 19.17 10.36 -6.98
N LEU A 8 18.70 10.55 -8.22
CA LEU A 8 17.80 9.60 -8.87
C LEU A 8 18.47 8.22 -9.02
N ASP A 9 19.70 8.20 -9.52
CA ASP A 9 20.44 6.97 -9.77
C ASP A 9 20.65 6.15 -8.48
N ARG A 10 21.01 6.81 -7.37
CA ARG A 10 21.16 6.15 -6.05
C ARG A 10 19.83 5.63 -5.53
N THR A 11 18.75 6.41 -5.67
CA THR A 11 17.42 5.98 -5.23
C THR A 11 16.94 4.76 -6.01
N LEU A 12 17.10 4.76 -7.33
CA LEU A 12 16.75 3.62 -8.18
C LEU A 12 17.61 2.38 -7.84
N ALA A 13 18.91 2.56 -7.62
CA ALA A 13 19.79 1.47 -7.20
C ALA A 13 19.41 0.91 -5.83
N GLY A 14 19.05 1.76 -4.87
CA GLY A 14 18.57 1.35 -3.54
C GLY A 14 17.29 0.52 -3.62
N LEU A 15 16.30 0.96 -4.42
CA LEU A 15 15.07 0.22 -4.65
C LEU A 15 15.34 -1.15 -5.29
N LYS A 16 16.17 -1.18 -6.34
CA LYS A 16 16.54 -2.43 -7.02
C LYS A 16 17.23 -3.41 -6.07
N SER A 17 18.14 -2.91 -5.23
CA SER A 17 18.86 -3.74 -4.25
C SER A 17 17.94 -4.30 -3.18
N LEU A 18 17.08 -3.46 -2.56
CA LEU A 18 16.18 -3.88 -1.49
C LEU A 18 15.15 -4.91 -1.95
N LEU A 19 14.62 -4.75 -3.14
CA LEU A 19 13.53 -5.58 -3.67
C LEU A 19 14.02 -6.70 -4.59
N GLY A 20 15.33 -6.81 -4.85
CA GLY A 20 15.90 -7.83 -5.73
C GLY A 20 15.40 -7.69 -7.18
N ILE A 21 15.23 -6.46 -7.67
CA ILE A 21 14.64 -6.20 -9.00
C ILE A 21 15.68 -6.51 -10.09
N GLY A 22 15.39 -7.52 -10.91
CA GLY A 22 16.22 -7.92 -12.04
C GLY A 22 15.99 -7.08 -13.31
N GLU A 23 16.69 -7.47 -14.39
CA GLU A 23 16.66 -6.77 -15.69
C GLU A 23 15.33 -6.91 -16.43
N ASP A 24 14.45 -7.81 -16.00
CA ASP A 24 13.12 -7.99 -16.59
C ASP A 24 12.12 -6.93 -16.18
N TYR A 25 12.52 -6.01 -15.30
CA TYR A 25 11.68 -4.94 -14.77
C TYR A 25 12.29 -3.56 -14.99
N GLU A 26 11.41 -2.60 -15.26
CA GLU A 26 11.73 -1.19 -15.23
C GLU A 26 11.23 -0.55 -13.93
N VAL A 27 12.03 0.33 -13.35
CA VAL A 27 11.66 1.13 -12.18
C VAL A 27 11.58 2.58 -12.58
N VAL A 28 10.42 3.19 -12.44
CA VAL A 28 10.21 4.60 -12.76
C VAL A 28 9.68 5.38 -11.57
N LEU A 29 10.11 6.62 -11.48
CA LEU A 29 9.69 7.60 -10.48
C LEU A 29 8.77 8.61 -11.14
N LEU A 30 7.53 8.68 -10.65
CA LEU A 30 6.46 9.51 -11.20
C LEU A 30 5.97 10.53 -10.18
N GLN A 31 5.06 11.37 -10.61
CA GLN A 31 4.29 12.31 -9.78
C GLN A 31 2.82 11.85 -9.73
N GLY A 32 1.99 12.51 -8.93
CA GLY A 32 0.53 12.30 -8.92
C GLY A 32 0.00 11.28 -7.92
N GLY A 33 0.89 10.58 -7.19
CA GLY A 33 0.48 9.58 -6.19
C GLY A 33 -0.20 8.34 -6.77
N ALA A 34 -0.68 7.46 -5.91
CA ALA A 34 -1.45 6.27 -6.31
C ALA A 34 -2.75 6.64 -7.03
N SER A 35 -3.36 7.79 -6.71
CA SER A 35 -4.59 8.25 -7.37
C SER A 35 -4.41 8.47 -8.87
N LEU A 36 -3.24 8.95 -9.32
CA LEU A 36 -2.95 9.04 -10.74
C LEU A 36 -2.74 7.65 -11.36
N GLN A 37 -2.19 6.69 -10.60
CA GLN A 37 -2.00 5.33 -11.08
C GLN A 37 -3.33 4.61 -11.31
N PHE A 38 -4.38 4.92 -10.56
CA PHE A 38 -5.73 4.41 -10.83
C PHE A 38 -6.23 4.73 -12.24
N SER A 39 -5.76 5.84 -12.82
CA SER A 39 -6.06 6.21 -14.21
C SER A 39 -4.97 5.72 -15.18
N MET A 40 -3.68 5.88 -14.85
CA MET A 40 -2.59 5.53 -15.77
C MET A 40 -2.54 4.01 -16.05
N VAL A 41 -2.78 3.18 -15.05
CA VAL A 41 -2.78 1.70 -15.24
C VAL A 41 -3.78 1.29 -16.31
N PRO A 42 -5.09 1.62 -16.21
CA PRO A 42 -6.04 1.23 -17.26
C PRO A 42 -5.80 1.97 -18.58
N MET A 43 -5.29 3.20 -18.59
CA MET A 43 -4.93 3.89 -19.84
C MET A 43 -3.83 3.15 -20.61
N ASN A 44 -2.82 2.60 -19.89
CA ASN A 44 -1.71 1.89 -20.51
C ASN A 44 -2.06 0.43 -20.85
N PHE A 45 -2.83 -0.27 -20.01
CA PHE A 45 -2.94 -1.73 -20.07
C PHE A 45 -4.35 -2.26 -20.31
N LEU A 46 -5.37 -1.40 -20.37
CA LEU A 46 -6.76 -1.79 -20.63
C LEU A 46 -7.31 -1.12 -21.91
N ALA A 47 -7.06 0.17 -22.10
CA ALA A 47 -7.60 0.93 -23.22
C ALA A 47 -7.17 0.32 -24.57
N GLY A 48 -8.14 -0.05 -25.41
CA GLY A 48 -7.89 -0.67 -26.72
C GLY A 48 -7.41 -2.11 -26.68
N GLN A 49 -7.36 -2.74 -25.49
CA GLN A 49 -7.08 -4.17 -25.34
C GLN A 49 -8.37 -4.98 -25.39
N SER A 50 -8.28 -6.24 -25.82
CA SER A 50 -9.34 -7.22 -25.61
C SER A 50 -9.30 -7.73 -24.18
N GLY A 51 -10.47 -7.83 -23.54
CA GLY A 51 -10.62 -8.37 -22.20
C GLY A 51 -10.86 -7.31 -21.13
N ALA A 52 -11.14 -7.78 -19.93
CA ALA A 52 -11.54 -6.94 -18.79
C ALA A 52 -10.41 -6.78 -17.76
N ALA A 53 -10.33 -5.62 -17.14
CA ALA A 53 -9.54 -5.44 -15.92
C ALA A 53 -10.26 -6.08 -14.73
N ASN A 54 -9.64 -7.06 -14.09
CA ASN A 54 -10.20 -7.78 -12.97
C ASN A 54 -9.77 -7.13 -11.65
N TYR A 55 -10.73 -6.87 -10.77
CA TYR A 55 -10.46 -6.22 -9.47
C TYR A 55 -10.87 -7.13 -8.32
N ILE A 56 -9.94 -7.33 -7.36
CA ILE A 56 -10.23 -7.97 -6.08
C ILE A 56 -10.42 -6.84 -5.06
N LEU A 57 -11.68 -6.62 -4.66
CA LEU A 57 -12.06 -5.49 -3.83
C LEU A 57 -11.97 -5.86 -2.35
N THR A 58 -10.89 -5.48 -1.71
CA THR A 58 -10.62 -5.71 -0.29
C THR A 58 -10.81 -4.47 0.57
N GLY A 59 -11.21 -3.35 -0.05
CA GLY A 59 -11.45 -2.11 0.67
C GLY A 59 -11.70 -0.89 -0.22
N THR A 60 -11.52 0.27 0.38
CA THR A 60 -11.85 1.56 -0.24
C THR A 60 -10.94 1.90 -1.42
N TRP A 61 -9.65 1.55 -1.33
CA TRP A 61 -8.70 1.90 -2.38
C TRP A 61 -8.86 1.03 -3.61
N GLY A 62 -9.10 -0.27 -3.45
CA GLY A 62 -9.47 -1.15 -4.57
C GLY A 62 -10.72 -0.66 -5.31
N LYS A 63 -11.74 -0.20 -4.58
CA LYS A 63 -12.94 0.45 -5.20
C LYS A 63 -12.59 1.72 -5.96
N GLY A 64 -11.66 2.53 -5.43
CA GLY A 64 -11.16 3.73 -6.10
C GLY A 64 -10.52 3.38 -7.44
N GLY A 65 -9.67 2.36 -7.48
CA GLY A 65 -9.04 1.87 -8.71
C GLY A 65 -10.05 1.35 -9.72
N LEU A 66 -11.00 0.52 -9.30
CA LEU A 66 -12.09 0.03 -10.16
C LEU A 66 -12.89 1.17 -10.78
N LYS A 67 -13.25 2.18 -9.99
CA LYS A 67 -14.04 3.34 -10.46
C LYS A 67 -13.33 4.09 -11.59
N GLU A 68 -12.01 4.28 -11.52
CA GLU A 68 -11.28 4.95 -12.59
C GLU A 68 -11.08 4.03 -13.80
N ALA A 69 -10.82 2.74 -13.61
CA ALA A 69 -10.68 1.78 -14.69
C ALA A 69 -11.98 1.62 -15.52
N SER A 70 -13.14 1.62 -14.86
CA SER A 70 -14.44 1.50 -15.54
C SER A 70 -14.80 2.68 -16.47
N ARG A 71 -14.05 3.78 -16.39
CA ARG A 71 -14.16 4.92 -17.33
C ARG A 71 -13.32 4.71 -18.60
N ILE A 72 -12.38 3.76 -18.55
CA ILE A 72 -11.37 3.55 -19.59
C ILE A 72 -11.69 2.31 -20.44
N GLY A 73 -12.21 1.25 -19.81
CA GLY A 73 -12.50 0.00 -20.51
C GLY A 73 -13.36 -0.95 -19.67
N GLU A 74 -13.50 -2.17 -20.16
CA GLU A 74 -14.28 -3.19 -19.48
C GLU A 74 -13.63 -3.61 -18.17
N THR A 75 -14.45 -3.77 -17.14
CA THR A 75 -13.99 -4.18 -15.81
C THR A 75 -14.81 -5.34 -15.27
N HIS A 76 -14.19 -6.20 -14.50
CA HIS A 76 -14.81 -7.33 -13.82
C HIS A 76 -14.44 -7.32 -12.35
N ILE A 77 -15.42 -7.54 -11.48
CA ILE A 77 -15.19 -7.70 -10.05
C ILE A 77 -14.95 -9.18 -9.80
N ALA A 78 -13.68 -9.54 -9.59
CA ALA A 78 -13.27 -10.92 -9.36
C ALA A 78 -13.63 -11.39 -7.94
N TRP A 79 -13.71 -10.48 -7.00
CA TRP A 79 -14.22 -10.68 -5.64
C TRP A 79 -14.56 -9.35 -4.98
N ASP A 80 -15.60 -9.30 -4.15
CA ASP A 80 -16.02 -8.11 -3.41
C ASP A 80 -16.29 -8.42 -1.94
N GLY A 81 -15.45 -7.90 -1.05
CA GLY A 81 -15.60 -8.02 0.41
C GLY A 81 -16.64 -7.08 1.03
N SER A 82 -17.43 -6.36 0.24
CA SER A 82 -18.40 -5.38 0.78
C SER A 82 -19.46 -5.99 1.69
N THR A 83 -19.84 -7.24 1.44
CA THR A 83 -20.84 -7.97 2.23
C THR A 83 -20.40 -8.22 3.67
N ASN A 84 -19.08 -8.31 3.91
CA ASN A 84 -18.49 -8.46 5.24
C ASN A 84 -17.80 -7.18 5.75
N GLY A 85 -18.08 -6.03 5.12
CA GLY A 85 -17.46 -4.74 5.48
C GLY A 85 -15.96 -4.67 5.20
N TYR A 86 -15.44 -5.51 4.29
CA TYR A 86 -14.01 -5.59 3.96
C TYR A 86 -13.13 -5.94 5.16
N ASN A 87 -13.59 -6.83 6.02
CA ASN A 87 -12.82 -7.23 7.21
C ASN A 87 -11.93 -8.45 7.01
N CYS A 88 -12.11 -9.18 5.92
CA CYS A 88 -11.34 -10.37 5.56
C CYS A 88 -10.91 -10.32 4.09
N LEU A 89 -9.82 -11.05 3.79
CA LEU A 89 -9.40 -11.35 2.42
C LEU A 89 -10.13 -12.58 1.90
N PRO A 90 -10.28 -12.74 0.57
CA PRO A 90 -10.82 -13.97 -0.02
C PRO A 90 -9.84 -15.14 0.12
N ALA A 91 -10.38 -16.33 0.17
CA ALA A 91 -9.62 -17.52 -0.23
C ALA A 91 -9.41 -17.52 -1.75
N VAL A 92 -8.36 -18.19 -2.24
CA VAL A 92 -8.01 -18.14 -3.68
C VAL A 92 -9.11 -18.71 -4.57
N ASP A 93 -9.83 -19.72 -4.10
CA ASP A 93 -10.96 -20.37 -4.78
C ASP A 93 -12.26 -19.54 -4.81
N GLU A 94 -12.34 -18.48 -4.01
CA GLU A 94 -13.43 -17.50 -4.06
C GLU A 94 -13.23 -16.43 -5.16
N ILE A 95 -12.02 -16.36 -5.75
CA ILE A 95 -11.68 -15.36 -6.76
C ILE A 95 -12.06 -15.90 -8.14
N THR A 96 -13.01 -15.27 -8.80
CA THR A 96 -13.46 -15.65 -10.15
C THR A 96 -13.03 -14.59 -11.16
N LEU A 97 -12.10 -14.94 -12.05
CA LEU A 97 -11.68 -14.05 -13.12
C LEU A 97 -12.65 -14.09 -14.31
N SER A 98 -12.65 -13.01 -15.11
CA SER A 98 -13.31 -12.99 -16.41
C SER A 98 -12.66 -13.98 -17.38
N GLU A 99 -13.32 -14.32 -18.48
CA GLU A 99 -12.80 -15.25 -19.49
C GLU A 99 -11.47 -14.78 -20.12
N SER A 100 -11.33 -13.47 -20.32
CA SER A 100 -10.16 -12.84 -20.90
C SER A 100 -9.68 -11.70 -20.02
N PRO A 101 -8.92 -11.99 -18.95
CA PRO A 101 -8.44 -10.94 -18.04
C PRO A 101 -7.27 -10.17 -18.67
N ALA A 102 -7.42 -8.85 -18.84
CA ALA A 102 -6.33 -7.97 -19.27
C ALA A 102 -5.25 -7.88 -18.19
N TYR A 103 -5.68 -7.76 -16.94
CA TYR A 103 -4.86 -7.84 -15.72
C TYR A 103 -5.74 -8.13 -14.51
N VAL A 104 -5.11 -8.49 -13.39
CA VAL A 104 -5.75 -8.56 -12.07
C VAL A 104 -5.18 -7.45 -11.19
N HIS A 105 -6.04 -6.63 -10.60
CA HIS A 105 -5.65 -5.56 -9.69
C HIS A 105 -5.96 -5.91 -8.24
N VAL A 106 -4.99 -5.67 -7.36
CA VAL A 106 -5.12 -5.82 -5.90
C VAL A 106 -4.56 -4.61 -5.18
N THR A 107 -5.05 -4.34 -3.98
CA THR A 107 -4.41 -3.46 -3.00
C THR A 107 -3.79 -4.33 -1.92
N SER A 108 -2.45 -4.30 -1.79
CA SER A 108 -1.73 -5.19 -0.85
C SER A 108 -2.10 -4.94 0.60
N ASN A 109 -2.36 -3.68 0.94
CA ASN A 109 -2.76 -3.24 2.27
C ASN A 109 -3.80 -2.12 2.19
N GLU A 110 -5.02 -2.41 2.56
CA GLU A 110 -6.10 -1.43 2.64
C GLU A 110 -5.97 -0.60 3.93
N THR A 111 -5.40 0.59 3.79
CA THR A 111 -5.05 1.50 4.90
C THR A 111 -6.24 1.84 5.80
N ILE A 112 -7.45 1.92 5.23
CA ILE A 112 -8.68 2.35 5.92
C ILE A 112 -9.26 1.19 6.72
N GLN A 113 -9.29 0.00 6.13
CA GLN A 113 -9.85 -1.20 6.74
C GLN A 113 -8.85 -1.93 7.64
N GLY A 114 -7.55 -1.70 7.45
CA GLY A 114 -6.50 -2.42 8.18
C GLY A 114 -6.39 -3.88 7.77
N VAL A 115 -6.67 -4.18 6.51
CA VAL A 115 -6.62 -5.51 5.90
C VAL A 115 -5.43 -5.60 4.96
N GLN A 116 -4.59 -6.63 5.10
CA GLN A 116 -3.35 -6.81 4.36
C GLN A 116 -3.17 -8.25 3.88
N TRP A 117 -2.78 -8.42 2.63
CA TRP A 117 -2.36 -9.69 2.09
C TRP A 117 -1.02 -10.11 2.70
N GLN A 118 -1.01 -11.24 3.40
CA GLN A 118 0.24 -11.83 3.90
C GLN A 118 0.96 -12.59 2.78
N GLN A 119 0.20 -13.23 1.89
CA GLN A 119 0.68 -13.85 0.67
C GLN A 119 -0.20 -13.40 -0.49
N MET A 120 0.42 -13.01 -1.61
CA MET A 120 -0.32 -12.60 -2.79
C MET A 120 -0.86 -13.81 -3.55
N PRO A 121 -2.09 -13.71 -4.09
CA PRO A 121 -2.59 -14.73 -5.01
C PRO A 121 -1.78 -14.70 -6.31
N SER A 122 -1.56 -15.86 -6.91
CA SER A 122 -0.87 -15.99 -8.19
C SER A 122 -1.86 -16.37 -9.29
N PHE A 123 -1.75 -15.70 -10.43
CA PHE A 123 -2.61 -15.92 -11.60
C PHE A 123 -1.76 -16.25 -12.82
N GLN A 124 -2.03 -17.42 -13.45
CA GLN A 124 -1.31 -17.85 -14.65
C GLN A 124 -1.80 -17.16 -15.92
N THR A 125 -3.03 -16.68 -15.93
CA THR A 125 -3.71 -16.16 -17.13
C THR A 125 -3.61 -14.66 -17.30
N ALA A 126 -3.19 -13.92 -16.26
CA ALA A 126 -3.14 -12.46 -16.30
C ALA A 126 -2.03 -11.90 -15.40
N PRO A 127 -1.41 -10.77 -15.78
CA PRO A 127 -0.45 -10.08 -14.92
C PRO A 127 -1.15 -9.51 -13.67
N LEU A 128 -0.51 -9.69 -12.51
CA LEU A 128 -0.94 -9.07 -11.26
C LEU A 128 -0.42 -7.63 -11.18
N ILE A 129 -1.31 -6.67 -10.96
CA ILE A 129 -0.99 -5.26 -10.71
C ILE A 129 -1.36 -4.93 -9.28
N CYS A 130 -0.41 -4.40 -8.51
CA CYS A 130 -0.55 -4.20 -7.08
C CYS A 130 -0.38 -2.74 -6.66
N ASP A 131 -1.38 -2.17 -5.98
CA ASP A 131 -1.22 -0.97 -5.16
C ASP A 131 -0.60 -1.37 -3.82
N SER A 132 0.68 -1.08 -3.64
CA SER A 132 1.43 -1.33 -2.41
C SER A 132 1.70 -0.05 -1.61
N SER A 133 0.92 0.99 -1.79
CA SER A 133 1.20 2.33 -1.26
C SER A 133 1.36 2.38 0.25
N SER A 134 0.68 1.52 1.01
CA SER A 134 0.72 1.59 2.48
C SER A 134 1.57 0.50 3.15
N ASP A 135 2.11 -0.43 2.38
CA ASP A 135 3.04 -1.45 2.88
C ASP A 135 4.31 -1.61 2.00
N PHE A 136 4.56 -0.67 1.10
CA PHE A 136 5.76 -0.66 0.27
C PHE A 136 7.03 -0.62 1.14
N LEU A 137 7.98 -1.50 0.87
CA LEU A 137 9.22 -1.67 1.66
C LEU A 137 9.00 -2.10 3.12
N SER A 138 7.86 -2.68 3.48
CA SER A 138 7.59 -3.16 4.84
C SER A 138 8.04 -4.61 5.08
N ARG A 139 8.33 -5.33 4.02
CA ARG A 139 8.69 -6.75 4.01
C ARG A 139 9.32 -7.16 2.68
N PRO A 140 10.00 -8.33 2.61
CA PRO A 140 10.38 -8.94 1.35
C PRO A 140 9.15 -9.26 0.49
N VAL A 141 9.30 -9.07 -0.81
CA VAL A 141 8.30 -9.48 -1.82
C VAL A 141 9.00 -10.18 -2.97
N ASP A 142 8.38 -11.21 -3.50
CA ASP A 142 8.84 -11.84 -4.74
C ASP A 142 8.33 -11.06 -5.93
N ILE A 143 9.18 -10.20 -6.48
CA ILE A 143 8.84 -9.31 -7.61
C ILE A 143 8.37 -10.10 -8.84
N SER A 144 8.82 -11.35 -9.01
CA SER A 144 8.47 -12.17 -10.19
C SER A 144 6.97 -12.49 -10.29
N GLN A 145 6.24 -12.41 -9.18
CA GLN A 145 4.79 -12.64 -9.12
C GLN A 145 3.97 -11.48 -9.73
N TYR A 146 4.60 -10.33 -9.95
CA TYR A 146 3.87 -9.12 -10.35
C TYR A 146 4.16 -8.74 -11.80
N GLY A 147 3.13 -8.33 -12.52
CA GLY A 147 3.29 -7.57 -13.74
C GLY A 147 3.65 -6.12 -13.45
N MET A 148 3.08 -5.57 -12.35
CA MET A 148 3.40 -4.22 -11.90
C MET A 148 3.15 -4.06 -10.40
N ILE A 149 4.04 -3.34 -9.73
CA ILE A 149 3.79 -2.76 -8.40
C ILE A 149 3.86 -1.25 -8.52
N TYR A 150 2.93 -0.54 -7.89
CA TYR A 150 3.06 0.90 -7.69
C TYR A 150 2.82 1.29 -6.24
N ALA A 151 3.47 2.38 -5.82
CA ALA A 151 3.35 2.90 -4.46
C ALA A 151 3.59 4.40 -4.41
N CYS A 152 2.73 5.13 -3.70
CA CYS A 152 3.04 6.50 -3.30
C CYS A 152 3.93 6.50 -2.05
N ALA A 153 4.91 7.41 -1.98
CA ALA A 153 5.94 7.33 -0.94
C ALA A 153 5.49 7.80 0.45
N GLN A 154 4.51 8.69 0.55
CA GLN A 154 4.17 9.43 1.78
C GLN A 154 3.65 8.60 2.97
N LYS A 155 3.41 7.32 2.80
CA LYS A 155 2.97 6.45 3.88
C LYS A 155 4.15 5.73 4.54
N ASN A 156 4.89 4.94 3.78
CA ASN A 156 5.91 4.05 4.34
C ASN A 156 7.32 4.25 3.76
N ALA A 157 7.46 4.89 2.60
CA ALA A 157 8.73 4.98 1.86
C ALA A 157 9.34 6.39 1.81
N GLY A 158 8.68 7.41 2.38
CA GLY A 158 9.19 8.78 2.35
C GLY A 158 8.11 9.85 2.54
N ILE A 159 8.18 10.91 1.75
CA ILE A 159 7.25 12.05 1.79
C ILE A 159 6.37 12.12 0.53
N ALA A 160 5.31 12.93 0.58
CA ALA A 160 4.46 13.19 -0.58
C ALA A 160 5.27 13.81 -1.74
N GLY A 161 4.90 13.44 -2.98
CA GLY A 161 5.45 14.04 -4.21
C GLY A 161 6.04 13.02 -5.17
N VAL A 162 6.49 11.86 -4.74
CA VAL A 162 6.99 10.78 -5.61
C VAL A 162 6.11 9.54 -5.52
N THR A 163 5.91 8.91 -6.66
CA THR A 163 5.29 7.60 -6.83
C THR A 163 6.30 6.68 -7.50
N VAL A 164 6.48 5.49 -6.96
CA VAL A 164 7.30 4.44 -7.56
C VAL A 164 6.40 3.54 -8.39
N ALA A 165 6.83 3.18 -9.59
CA ALA A 165 6.23 2.10 -10.36
C ALA A 165 7.32 1.13 -10.82
N ILE A 166 7.11 -0.16 -10.57
CA ILE A 166 7.99 -1.27 -10.94
C ILE A 166 7.17 -2.09 -11.94
N ILE A 167 7.62 -2.16 -13.19
CA ILE A 167 6.82 -2.66 -14.30
C ILE A 167 7.61 -3.73 -15.03
N ARG A 168 7.02 -4.92 -15.21
CA ARG A 168 7.63 -5.98 -15.98
C ARG A 168 7.65 -5.61 -17.47
N ARG A 169 8.77 -5.85 -18.15
CA ARG A 169 8.98 -5.37 -19.52
C ARG A 169 7.98 -5.92 -20.54
N ASP A 170 7.52 -7.16 -20.37
CA ASP A 170 6.48 -7.74 -21.24
C ASP A 170 5.13 -7.03 -21.08
N LEU A 171 4.79 -6.60 -19.86
CA LEU A 171 3.59 -5.78 -19.62
C LEU A 171 3.77 -4.37 -20.18
N LEU A 172 4.95 -3.76 -19.98
CA LEU A 172 5.26 -2.45 -20.53
C LEU A 172 5.17 -2.43 -22.06
N ALA A 173 5.61 -3.50 -22.75
CA ALA A 173 5.49 -3.64 -24.19
C ALA A 173 4.04 -3.67 -24.70
N ARG A 174 3.07 -3.96 -23.83
CA ARG A 174 1.62 -3.93 -24.13
C ARG A 174 1.01 -2.54 -23.96
N SER A 175 1.77 -1.55 -23.51
CA SER A 175 1.26 -0.19 -23.32
C SER A 175 0.74 0.39 -24.64
N ARG A 176 -0.40 1.07 -24.57
CA ARG A 176 -1.00 1.78 -25.69
C ARG A 176 -0.04 2.86 -26.24
N GLU A 177 0.05 3.00 -27.58
CA GLU A 177 1.08 3.84 -28.21
C GLU A 177 0.71 5.34 -28.32
N ASP A 178 -0.57 5.68 -28.26
CA ASP A 178 -1.09 7.03 -28.51
C ASP A 178 -1.45 7.82 -27.24
N LEU A 179 -0.80 7.50 -26.12
CA LEU A 179 -1.03 8.20 -24.86
C LEU A 179 -0.26 9.55 -24.83
N PRO A 180 -0.82 10.56 -24.14
CA PRO A 180 -0.05 11.76 -23.80
C PRO A 180 1.23 11.37 -23.04
N ALA A 181 2.36 11.98 -23.38
CA ALA A 181 3.68 11.61 -22.87
C ALA A 181 3.77 11.49 -21.34
N MET A 182 3.07 12.36 -20.59
CA MET A 182 3.06 12.33 -19.12
C MET A 182 2.17 11.24 -18.52
N LEU A 183 1.42 10.50 -19.34
CA LEU A 183 0.56 9.38 -18.93
C LEU A 183 1.05 8.03 -19.49
N ASP A 184 2.13 8.03 -20.24
CA ASP A 184 2.77 6.84 -20.86
C ASP A 184 3.99 6.40 -20.03
N TYR A 185 3.95 5.21 -19.45
CA TYR A 185 5.07 4.66 -18.68
C TYR A 185 6.36 4.52 -19.53
N ARG A 186 6.26 4.24 -20.85
CA ARG A 186 7.42 4.13 -21.74
C ARG A 186 8.20 5.43 -21.82
N THR A 187 7.50 6.57 -21.84
CA THR A 187 8.14 7.89 -21.80
C THR A 187 8.98 8.09 -20.54
N PHE A 188 8.50 7.61 -19.38
CA PHE A 188 9.27 7.69 -18.13
C PHE A 188 10.49 6.76 -18.16
N VAL A 189 10.36 5.55 -18.73
CA VAL A 189 11.49 4.62 -18.92
C VAL A 189 12.53 5.23 -19.83
N GLU A 190 12.15 5.67 -21.04
CA GLU A 190 13.06 6.25 -22.05
C GLU A 190 13.79 7.49 -21.52
N LYS A 191 13.13 8.32 -20.73
CA LYS A 191 13.70 9.55 -20.16
C LYS A 191 14.34 9.33 -18.77
N GLY A 192 14.46 8.08 -18.30
CA GLY A 192 15.03 7.76 -16.98
C GLY A 192 14.33 8.51 -15.86
N SER A 193 12.99 8.46 -15.82
CA SER A 193 12.10 9.15 -14.87
C SER A 193 12.16 10.68 -14.94
N ARG A 194 12.58 11.26 -16.07
CA ARG A 194 12.79 12.71 -16.25
C ARG A 194 12.17 13.26 -17.54
N PRO A 195 10.92 12.91 -17.88
CA PRO A 195 10.25 13.59 -19.00
C PRO A 195 10.04 15.09 -18.72
N ASN A 196 9.94 15.45 -17.44
CA ASN A 196 9.93 16.82 -16.89
C ASN A 196 10.86 16.91 -15.68
N THR A 197 10.85 18.03 -14.96
CA THR A 197 11.59 18.19 -13.71
C THR A 197 10.96 17.29 -12.64
N PRO A 198 11.69 16.27 -12.12
CA PRO A 198 11.16 15.37 -11.10
C PRO A 198 11.06 16.04 -9.72
N PRO A 199 10.29 15.51 -8.78
CA PRO A 199 10.20 15.99 -7.40
C PRO A 199 11.47 15.59 -6.62
N VAL A 200 12.59 16.24 -6.92
CA VAL A 200 13.95 15.83 -6.49
C VAL A 200 14.07 15.66 -4.99
N PHE A 201 13.41 16.52 -4.19
CA PHE A 201 13.46 16.39 -2.73
C PHE A 201 12.74 15.13 -2.23
N ALA A 202 11.56 14.81 -2.78
CA ALA A 202 10.85 13.58 -2.42
C ALA A 202 11.62 12.34 -2.86
N VAL A 203 12.27 12.36 -4.03
CA VAL A 203 13.16 11.30 -4.50
C VAL A 203 14.38 11.15 -3.58
N TYR A 204 14.96 12.25 -3.12
CA TYR A 204 16.07 12.24 -2.18
C TYR A 204 15.69 11.58 -0.85
N ILE A 205 14.54 11.94 -0.27
CA ILE A 205 14.03 11.32 0.96
C ILE A 205 13.77 9.82 0.77
N LEU A 206 13.15 9.42 -0.35
CA LEU A 206 12.97 8.01 -0.68
C LEU A 206 14.32 7.26 -0.73
N GLY A 207 15.35 7.88 -1.33
CA GLY A 207 16.71 7.33 -1.35
C GLY A 207 17.30 7.15 0.05
N LEU A 208 17.12 8.14 0.94
CA LEU A 208 17.55 8.04 2.34
C LEU A 208 16.81 6.94 3.11
N VAL A 209 15.52 6.75 2.85
CA VAL A 209 14.76 5.63 3.45
C VAL A 209 15.30 4.29 2.97
N CYS A 210 15.64 4.16 1.68
CA CYS A 210 16.29 2.94 1.18
C CYS A 210 17.65 2.69 1.86
N GLU A 211 18.48 3.74 2.00
CA GLU A 211 19.79 3.66 2.69
C GLU A 211 19.62 3.26 4.16
N TRP A 212 18.66 3.86 4.86
CA TRP A 212 18.32 3.52 6.25
C TRP A 212 17.90 2.05 6.39
N LEU A 213 17.02 1.57 5.51
CA LEU A 213 16.58 0.17 5.52
C LEU A 213 17.75 -0.81 5.30
N MET A 214 18.68 -0.48 4.39
CA MET A 214 19.83 -1.34 4.09
C MET A 214 20.88 -1.32 5.19
N ASN A 215 21.25 -0.12 5.68
CA ASN A 215 22.47 0.06 6.47
C ASN A 215 22.21 0.07 7.98
N GLU A 216 21.04 0.53 8.43
CA GLU A 216 20.73 0.68 9.86
C GLU A 216 19.70 -0.35 10.34
N VAL A 217 18.73 -0.69 9.49
CA VAL A 217 17.72 -1.70 9.83
C VAL A 217 18.22 -3.12 9.59
N GLY A 218 19.00 -3.35 8.52
CA GLY A 218 19.45 -4.67 8.11
C GLY A 218 18.59 -5.34 7.03
N GLY A 219 17.85 -4.54 6.25
CA GLY A 219 17.06 -5.00 5.11
C GLY A 219 15.61 -5.32 5.41
N LEU A 220 14.91 -5.87 4.39
CA LEU A 220 13.47 -6.08 4.44
C LEU A 220 13.03 -7.20 5.40
N ASN A 221 13.89 -8.20 5.68
CA ASN A 221 13.59 -9.22 6.69
C ASN A 221 13.58 -8.63 8.09
N ALA A 222 14.59 -7.82 8.42
CA ALA A 222 14.67 -7.19 9.73
C ALA A 222 13.55 -6.18 9.98
N ILE A 223 13.14 -5.42 8.96
CA ILE A 223 11.99 -4.50 9.13
C ILE A 223 10.67 -5.27 9.26
N LEU A 224 10.49 -6.41 8.60
CA LEU A 224 9.34 -7.29 8.79
C LEU A 224 9.23 -7.79 10.23
N GLU A 225 10.34 -8.23 10.83
CA GLU A 225 10.39 -8.65 12.24
C GLU A 225 9.99 -7.51 13.18
N ARG A 226 10.53 -6.29 12.99
CA ARG A 226 10.15 -5.10 13.76
C ARG A 226 8.67 -4.76 13.59
N ASN A 227 8.15 -4.76 12.36
CA ASN A 227 6.76 -4.46 12.08
C ASN A 227 5.82 -5.51 12.69
N THR A 228 6.20 -6.78 12.64
CA THR A 228 5.45 -7.87 13.26
C THR A 228 5.40 -7.73 14.78
N ALA A 229 6.52 -7.42 15.42
CA ALA A 229 6.58 -7.18 16.86
C ALA A 229 5.67 -6.01 17.28
N LYS A 230 5.74 -4.87 16.57
CA LYS A 230 4.88 -3.70 16.81
C LYS A 230 3.39 -4.04 16.68
N ALA A 231 3.00 -4.67 15.57
CA ALA A 231 1.61 -5.04 15.33
C ALA A 231 1.09 -6.03 16.36
N THR A 232 1.90 -7.03 16.75
CA THR A 232 1.55 -8.03 17.76
C THR A 232 1.26 -7.39 19.11
N LYS A 233 2.02 -6.37 19.53
CA LYS A 233 1.76 -5.63 20.79
C LYS A 233 0.36 -4.97 20.76
N VAL A 234 0.01 -4.24 19.69
CA VAL A 234 -1.29 -3.55 19.60
C VAL A 234 -2.44 -4.55 19.50
N TYR A 235 -2.32 -5.57 18.66
CA TYR A 235 -3.36 -6.61 18.56
C TYR A 235 -3.50 -7.41 19.86
N GLY A 236 -2.42 -7.62 20.61
CA GLY A 236 -2.45 -8.25 21.93
C GLY A 236 -3.33 -7.49 22.93
N VAL A 237 -3.24 -6.15 22.95
CA VAL A 237 -4.12 -5.30 23.79
C VAL A 237 -5.57 -5.41 23.31
N ILE A 238 -5.81 -5.38 22.01
CA ILE A 238 -7.17 -5.50 21.45
C ILE A 238 -7.78 -6.86 21.84
N ASP A 239 -7.07 -7.94 21.59
CA ASP A 239 -7.57 -9.32 21.79
C ASP A 239 -7.79 -9.65 23.28
N SER A 240 -6.95 -9.10 24.18
CA SER A 240 -7.10 -9.28 25.63
C SER A 240 -8.10 -8.33 26.30
N SER A 241 -8.72 -7.45 25.51
CA SER A 241 -9.61 -6.40 26.05
C SER A 241 -11.00 -6.91 26.49
N SER A 242 -11.31 -8.20 26.32
CA SER A 242 -12.65 -8.77 26.58
C SER A 242 -13.77 -8.09 25.77
N GLY A 243 -13.44 -7.63 24.55
CA GLY A 243 -14.39 -6.98 23.65
C GLY A 243 -14.55 -5.48 23.83
N PHE A 244 -13.85 -4.84 24.77
CA PHE A 244 -13.82 -3.39 24.90
C PHE A 244 -13.21 -2.73 23.65
N TYR A 245 -12.10 -3.26 23.14
CA TYR A 245 -11.58 -2.94 21.82
C TYR A 245 -12.00 -4.04 20.84
N LYS A 246 -12.61 -3.65 19.74
CA LYS A 246 -13.02 -4.58 18.69
C LYS A 246 -12.25 -4.29 17.41
N GLY A 247 -11.27 -5.14 17.08
CA GLY A 247 -10.52 -5.06 15.82
C GLY A 247 -11.44 -5.22 14.60
N HIS A 248 -11.18 -4.48 13.53
CA HIS A 248 -11.96 -4.57 12.30
C HIS A 248 -11.60 -5.81 11.50
N ALA A 249 -10.30 -5.99 11.23
CA ALA A 249 -9.83 -7.10 10.41
C ALA A 249 -9.87 -8.45 11.14
N CYS A 250 -10.32 -9.48 10.45
CA CYS A 250 -10.20 -10.85 10.95
C CYS A 250 -8.71 -11.25 11.12
N PRO A 251 -8.36 -12.13 12.06
CA PRO A 251 -6.97 -12.37 12.43
C PRO A 251 -6.03 -12.70 11.25
N ALA A 252 -6.49 -13.52 10.30
CA ALA A 252 -5.70 -13.92 9.13
C ALA A 252 -5.44 -12.78 8.12
N SER A 253 -6.22 -11.69 8.21
CA SER A 253 -6.15 -10.55 7.28
C SER A 253 -5.61 -9.26 7.93
N ARG A 254 -5.15 -9.32 9.17
CA ARG A 254 -4.65 -8.16 9.93
C ARG A 254 -3.47 -7.49 9.28
N SER A 255 -3.51 -6.16 9.19
CA SER A 255 -2.41 -5.35 8.70
C SER A 255 -1.31 -5.19 9.74
N LEU A 256 -0.05 -5.30 9.31
CA LEU A 256 1.11 -4.94 10.12
C LEU A 256 1.40 -3.43 10.12
N MET A 257 0.70 -2.67 9.25
CA MET A 257 0.93 -1.24 9.04
C MET A 257 -0.17 -0.35 9.61
N ASN A 258 -1.43 -0.82 9.55
CA ASN A 258 -2.59 -0.02 9.93
C ASN A 258 -3.53 -0.87 10.80
N VAL A 259 -3.47 -0.67 12.09
CA VAL A 259 -4.34 -1.36 13.05
C VAL A 259 -5.61 -0.54 13.26
N THR A 260 -6.75 -1.13 12.90
CA THR A 260 -8.05 -0.45 13.00
C THR A 260 -8.95 -1.15 14.01
N PHE A 261 -9.62 -0.39 14.87
CA PHE A 261 -10.50 -0.93 15.90
C PHE A 261 -11.60 0.07 16.30
N ARG A 262 -12.62 -0.45 16.96
CA ARG A 262 -13.74 0.30 17.51
C ARG A 262 -13.76 0.19 19.03
N LEU A 263 -14.35 1.19 19.68
CA LEU A 263 -14.74 1.15 21.07
C LEU A 263 -16.27 0.92 21.18
N PRO A 264 -16.81 0.67 22.40
CA PRO A 264 -18.23 0.38 22.59
C PRO A 264 -19.19 1.47 22.08
N SER A 265 -18.75 2.72 22.03
CA SER A 265 -19.56 3.82 21.48
C SER A 265 -18.70 4.89 20.77
N GLU A 266 -19.32 5.66 19.89
CA GLU A 266 -18.68 6.80 19.22
C GLU A 266 -18.23 7.90 20.18
N ASP A 267 -18.95 8.11 21.30
CA ASP A 267 -18.56 9.04 22.35
C ASP A 267 -17.27 8.60 23.05
N LEU A 268 -17.11 7.28 23.29
CA LEU A 268 -15.87 6.74 23.83
C LEU A 268 -14.73 6.83 22.81
N GLU A 269 -14.99 6.64 21.52
CA GLU A 269 -13.99 6.85 20.46
C GLU A 269 -13.51 8.31 20.41
N ALA A 270 -14.44 9.27 20.52
CA ALA A 270 -14.10 10.69 20.58
C ALA A 270 -13.29 11.05 21.83
N THR A 271 -13.67 10.49 22.98
CA THR A 271 -12.96 10.65 24.25
C THR A 271 -11.56 10.05 24.18
N PHE A 272 -11.44 8.83 23.63
CA PHE A 272 -10.16 8.16 23.41
C PHE A 272 -9.20 9.02 22.58
N VAL A 273 -9.64 9.52 21.43
CA VAL A 273 -8.83 10.36 20.53
C VAL A 273 -8.38 11.64 21.22
N LYS A 274 -9.29 12.28 21.98
CA LYS A 274 -8.99 13.52 22.71
C LYS A 274 -7.95 13.28 23.81
N ASN A 275 -8.15 12.24 24.63
CA ASN A 275 -7.24 11.93 25.75
C ASN A 275 -5.88 11.48 25.23
N ALA A 276 -5.84 10.63 24.20
CA ALA A 276 -4.60 10.22 23.53
C ALA A 276 -3.80 11.43 23.02
N ALA A 277 -4.46 12.39 22.39
CA ALA A 277 -3.82 13.61 21.90
C ALA A 277 -3.22 14.46 23.03
N SER A 278 -3.84 14.50 24.22
CA SER A 278 -3.29 15.21 25.39
C SER A 278 -2.03 14.53 25.97
N GLU A 279 -1.81 13.26 25.65
CA GLU A 279 -0.60 12.49 26.01
C GLU A 279 0.42 12.41 24.85
N GLY A 280 0.20 13.19 23.77
CA GLY A 280 1.11 13.24 22.61
C GLY A 280 0.88 12.12 21.59
N LEU A 281 -0.15 11.29 21.76
CA LEU A 281 -0.55 10.24 20.81
C LEU A 281 -1.56 10.83 19.81
N THR A 282 -1.07 11.39 18.70
CA THR A 282 -1.88 12.10 17.70
C THR A 282 -2.29 11.22 16.53
N ASP A 283 -3.22 11.74 15.69
CA ASP A 283 -3.64 11.14 14.41
C ASP A 283 -4.25 9.73 14.52
N LEU A 284 -4.81 9.39 15.69
CA LEU A 284 -5.46 8.10 15.95
C LEU A 284 -6.91 8.00 15.43
N LYS A 285 -7.54 9.14 15.09
CA LYS A 285 -8.90 9.12 14.55
C LYS A 285 -9.01 8.31 13.29
N GLY A 286 -9.95 7.38 13.24
CA GLY A 286 -10.25 6.58 12.04
C GLY A 286 -10.69 7.43 10.85
N HIS A 287 -10.66 6.83 9.67
CA HIS A 287 -11.06 7.54 8.46
C HIS A 287 -12.54 7.93 8.51
N ARG A 288 -12.88 9.13 8.00
CA ARG A 288 -14.25 9.70 8.02
C ARG A 288 -15.34 8.79 7.45
N SER A 289 -14.99 7.83 6.58
CA SER A 289 -15.95 6.91 5.96
C SER A 289 -16.30 5.70 6.82
N VAL A 290 -15.48 5.36 7.81
CA VAL A 290 -15.66 4.16 8.65
C VAL A 290 -15.66 4.45 10.15
N GLY A 291 -15.15 5.61 10.57
CA GLY A 291 -15.04 5.97 11.99
C GLY A 291 -13.97 5.16 12.74
N GLY A 292 -14.15 5.06 14.05
CA GLY A 292 -13.27 4.27 14.91
C GLY A 292 -11.89 4.89 15.13
N ILE A 293 -10.95 4.02 15.49
CA ILE A 293 -9.56 4.34 15.74
C ILE A 293 -8.69 3.67 14.67
N ARG A 294 -7.62 4.34 14.24
CA ARG A 294 -6.62 3.77 13.35
C ARG A 294 -5.22 4.16 13.80
N ALA A 295 -4.46 3.19 14.26
CA ALA A 295 -3.04 3.34 14.52
C ALA A 295 -2.24 2.98 13.26
N SER A 296 -1.56 3.97 12.66
CA SER A 296 -0.66 3.77 11.53
C SER A 296 0.76 3.61 12.05
N ILE A 297 1.23 2.37 12.13
CA ILE A 297 2.51 1.99 12.73
C ILE A 297 3.56 1.63 11.68
N TYR A 298 3.71 2.48 10.66
CA TYR A 298 4.64 2.31 9.55
C TYR A 298 6.08 2.02 9.98
N ASN A 299 6.95 1.69 9.04
CA ASN A 299 8.35 1.30 9.30
C ASN A 299 9.06 2.25 10.28
N ALA A 300 8.91 3.56 10.06
CA ALA A 300 9.60 4.58 10.86
C ALA A 300 9.00 4.83 12.25
N MET A 301 7.80 4.26 12.56
CA MET A 301 7.25 4.36 13.91
C MET A 301 8.14 3.58 14.88
N PRO A 302 8.75 4.23 15.89
CA PRO A 302 9.58 3.55 16.87
C PRO A 302 8.74 2.64 17.77
N GLU A 303 9.40 1.63 18.36
CA GLU A 303 8.75 0.66 19.22
C GLU A 303 8.18 1.30 20.49
N GLU A 304 8.88 2.30 21.03
CA GLU A 304 8.47 3.09 22.19
C GLU A 304 7.15 3.83 21.94
N GLY A 305 6.90 4.32 20.72
CA GLY A 305 5.63 4.94 20.35
C GLY A 305 4.47 3.96 20.36
N VAL A 306 4.73 2.71 19.94
CA VAL A 306 3.74 1.62 20.01
C VAL A 306 3.49 1.19 21.45
N GLU A 307 4.54 1.12 22.28
CA GLU A 307 4.43 0.80 23.72
C GLU A 307 3.62 1.85 24.46
N ALA A 308 3.88 3.14 24.19
CA ALA A 308 3.09 4.23 24.75
C ALA A 308 1.60 4.12 24.38
N LEU A 309 1.29 3.78 23.12
CA LEU A 309 -0.09 3.54 22.70
C LEU A 309 -0.72 2.35 23.45
N CYS A 310 0.00 1.24 23.58
CA CYS A 310 -0.49 0.05 24.29
C CYS A 310 -0.74 0.34 25.77
N GLN A 311 0.15 1.08 26.43
CA GLN A 311 -0.05 1.51 27.81
C GLN A 311 -1.29 2.39 27.94
N PHE A 312 -1.40 3.44 27.10
CA PHE A 312 -2.58 4.30 27.06
C PHE A 312 -3.88 3.52 26.87
N MET A 313 -3.91 2.54 25.94
CA MET A 313 -5.08 1.69 25.73
C MET A 313 -5.47 0.90 26.98
N ASN A 314 -4.50 0.33 27.71
CA ASN A 314 -4.76 -0.39 28.96
C ASN A 314 -5.32 0.52 30.04
N ASP A 315 -4.74 1.70 30.22
CA ASP A 315 -5.18 2.68 31.23
C ASP A 315 -6.57 3.24 30.89
N PHE A 316 -6.81 3.54 29.62
CA PHE A 316 -8.12 4.01 29.15
C PHE A 316 -9.20 2.96 29.38
N LYS A 317 -8.93 1.68 29.06
CA LYS A 317 -9.85 0.58 29.35
C LYS A 317 -10.13 0.46 30.86
N SER A 318 -9.09 0.57 31.70
CA SER A 318 -9.24 0.46 33.16
C SER A 318 -10.13 1.56 33.75
N SER A 319 -10.19 2.72 33.09
CA SER A 319 -10.95 3.88 33.52
C SER A 319 -12.37 3.96 32.95
N HIS A 320 -12.65 3.28 31.84
CA HIS A 320 -13.90 3.41 31.07
C HIS A 320 -14.56 2.08 30.71
N GLY A 321 -13.93 0.93 31.02
CA GLY A 321 -14.39 -0.42 30.72
C GLY A 321 -15.18 -1.12 31.82
#